data_121b8bb1f9acc34fb584498528aca1fc
#
_entry.id   121b8bb1f9acc34fb584498528aca1fc
#
_cell.length_a   1.000
_cell.length_b   1.000
_cell.length_c   1.000
_cell.angle_alpha   90.00
_cell.angle_beta   90.00
_cell.angle_gamma   90.00
#
_symmetry.space_group_name_H-M   'P 1'
#
loop_
_entity.id
_entity.type
_entity.pdbx_description
1 polymer ?
#
loop_
_entity_poly.entity_id
_entity_poly.type
_entity_poly.pdbx_seq_one_letter_code
_entity_poly.pdbx_strand_id
1 'polypeptide(L)'
;DGSFLNVITHRLKILGATRQEVKKNVIGVELDSVEAEKAAQYGTTVVCKDFFSYFREVVDDKKKFDAIVGNPPFIRYQNFNEEYREIAFTLMNKYGFKPNRLTNIWLPFLLLSCNALKPNGRLGMVIPAKLFQVDYAAEARQFLSGFFDRLTIITFKQLVFDDIQQEVVLLLGERGCEKH
;
A
#
# COMPACT_ATOMS: atom_id res chain seq x y z
N ASP A 1 10.07 -7.91 -7.02
CA ASP A 1 10.81 -9.12 -6.66
C ASP A 1 9.95 -10.16 -5.91
N GLY A 2 8.76 -9.82 -5.48
CA GLY A 2 7.84 -10.71 -4.79
C GLY A 2 8.21 -11.05 -3.33
N SER A 3 9.16 -10.38 -2.72
CA SER A 3 9.62 -10.65 -1.34
C SER A 3 8.47 -10.68 -0.34
N PHE A 4 7.54 -9.72 -0.42
CA PHE A 4 6.34 -9.71 0.43
C PHE A 4 5.49 -10.96 0.22
N LEU A 5 5.26 -11.37 -1.04
CA LEU A 5 4.44 -12.53 -1.37
C LEU A 5 5.06 -13.83 -0.87
N ASN A 6 6.39 -13.94 -0.93
CA ASN A 6 7.13 -15.07 -0.37
C ASN A 6 6.88 -15.20 1.14
N VAL A 7 7.12 -14.13 1.89
CA VAL A 7 6.93 -14.13 3.35
C VAL A 7 5.48 -14.39 3.74
N ILE A 8 4.52 -13.76 3.06
CA ILE A 8 3.09 -13.97 3.29
C ILE A 8 2.71 -15.43 3.05
N THR A 9 3.11 -15.99 1.92
CA THR A 9 2.83 -17.39 1.56
C THR A 9 3.40 -18.35 2.59
N HIS A 10 4.65 -18.14 2.99
CA HIS A 10 5.29 -18.96 4.02
C HIS A 10 4.52 -18.86 5.35
N ARG A 11 4.18 -17.65 5.78
CA ARG A 11 3.45 -17.44 7.05
C ARG A 11 2.06 -18.07 7.03
N LEU A 12 1.32 -17.90 5.95
CA LEU A 12 -0.03 -18.48 5.83
C LEU A 12 0.01 -20.01 5.84
N LYS A 13 1.00 -20.63 5.21
CA LYS A 13 1.21 -22.08 5.28
C LYS A 13 1.51 -22.57 6.71
N ILE A 14 2.34 -21.86 7.47
CA ILE A 14 2.57 -22.16 8.90
C ILE A 14 1.27 -22.08 9.69
N LEU A 15 0.37 -21.16 9.34
CA LEU A 15 -0.92 -21.01 9.98
C LEU A 15 -1.98 -22.02 9.47
N GLY A 16 -1.61 -22.96 8.61
CA GLY A 16 -2.45 -24.06 8.14
C GLY A 16 -3.18 -23.79 6.82
N ALA A 17 -2.92 -22.66 6.15
CA ALA A 17 -3.54 -22.40 4.86
C ALA A 17 -3.01 -23.35 3.76
N THR A 18 -3.94 -23.89 2.99
CA THR A 18 -3.62 -24.71 1.82
C THR A 18 -3.06 -23.86 0.66
N ARG A 19 -2.37 -24.51 -0.26
CA ARG A 19 -1.86 -23.83 -1.47
C ARG A 19 -2.98 -23.19 -2.30
N GLN A 20 -4.15 -23.81 -2.35
CA GLN A 20 -5.31 -23.27 -3.07
C GLN A 20 -5.87 -22.02 -2.39
N GLU A 21 -5.97 -22.02 -1.06
CA GLU A 21 -6.41 -20.84 -0.29
C GLU A 21 -5.44 -19.67 -0.44
N VAL A 22 -4.13 -19.92 -0.39
CA VAL A 22 -3.11 -18.89 -0.63
C VAL A 22 -3.29 -18.30 -2.03
N LYS A 23 -3.39 -19.13 -3.07
CA LYS A 23 -3.56 -18.68 -4.45
C LYS A 23 -4.84 -17.86 -4.64
N LYS A 24 -5.93 -18.24 -3.98
CA LYS A 24 -7.23 -17.56 -4.08
C LYS A 24 -7.26 -16.22 -3.32
N ASN A 25 -6.61 -16.15 -2.16
CA ASN A 25 -6.79 -15.05 -1.21
C ASN A 25 -5.64 -14.04 -1.20
N VAL A 26 -4.47 -14.38 -1.75
CA VAL A 26 -3.32 -13.49 -1.82
C VAL A 26 -3.16 -12.94 -3.23
N ILE A 27 -3.17 -11.62 -3.36
CA ILE A 27 -3.03 -10.93 -4.64
C ILE A 27 -1.85 -9.97 -4.54
N GLY A 28 -0.92 -10.08 -5.47
CA GLY A 28 0.13 -9.09 -5.74
C GLY A 28 -0.25 -8.21 -6.91
N VAL A 29 0.13 -6.95 -6.87
CA VAL A 29 0.02 -6.01 -8.00
C VAL A 29 1.42 -5.47 -8.26
N GLU A 30 1.93 -5.67 -9.45
CA GLU A 30 3.28 -5.29 -9.86
C GLU A 30 3.23 -4.68 -11.26
N LEU A 31 3.91 -3.56 -11.45
CA LEU A 31 3.94 -2.87 -12.73
C LEU A 31 4.92 -3.51 -13.73
N ASP A 32 6.09 -3.91 -13.23
CA ASP A 32 7.12 -4.53 -14.05
C ASP A 32 6.78 -6.00 -14.34
N SER A 33 6.75 -6.37 -15.64
CA SER A 33 6.36 -7.70 -16.07
C SER A 33 7.34 -8.79 -15.64
N VAL A 34 8.63 -8.49 -15.61
CA VAL A 34 9.68 -9.44 -15.18
C VAL A 34 9.57 -9.70 -13.69
N GLU A 35 9.38 -8.65 -12.90
CA GLU A 35 9.18 -8.77 -11.46
C GLU A 35 7.84 -9.44 -11.11
N ALA A 36 6.79 -9.21 -11.90
CA ALA A 36 5.51 -9.89 -11.76
C ALA A 36 5.63 -11.41 -12.01
N GLU A 37 6.37 -11.82 -13.03
CA GLU A 37 6.65 -13.23 -13.30
C GLU A 37 7.44 -13.90 -12.18
N LYS A 38 8.48 -13.23 -11.65
CA LYS A 38 9.22 -13.71 -10.48
C LYS A 38 8.31 -13.85 -9.26
N ALA A 39 7.48 -12.86 -9.01
CA ALA A 39 6.54 -12.86 -7.89
C ALA A 39 5.48 -13.99 -7.99
N ALA A 40 5.03 -14.34 -9.18
CA ALA A 40 4.05 -15.41 -9.42
C ALA A 40 4.58 -16.80 -9.02
N GLN A 41 5.90 -17.00 -8.96
CA GLN A 41 6.52 -18.26 -8.56
C GLN A 41 6.21 -18.65 -7.11
N TYR A 42 5.85 -17.71 -6.26
CA TYR A 42 5.47 -17.98 -4.87
C TYR A 42 4.08 -18.59 -4.70
N GLY A 43 3.35 -18.80 -5.81
CA GLY A 43 2.06 -19.51 -5.81
C GLY A 43 0.87 -18.65 -5.40
N THR A 44 0.98 -17.35 -5.55
CA THR A 44 -0.08 -16.36 -5.36
C THR A 44 -0.65 -15.91 -6.71
N THR A 45 -1.73 -15.15 -6.70
CA THR A 45 -2.21 -14.43 -7.88
C THR A 45 -1.45 -13.12 -8.02
N VAL A 46 -0.75 -12.91 -9.14
CA VAL A 46 -0.07 -11.64 -9.43
C VAL A 46 -0.69 -10.98 -10.65
N VAL A 47 -1.05 -9.72 -10.51
CA VAL A 47 -1.60 -8.89 -11.59
C VAL A 47 -0.50 -7.94 -12.04
N CYS A 48 -0.06 -8.09 -13.31
CA CYS A 48 0.88 -7.15 -13.93
C CYS A 48 0.12 -5.91 -14.40
N LYS A 49 0.08 -4.89 -13.57
CA LYS A 49 -0.64 -3.65 -13.85
C LYS A 49 -0.17 -2.52 -12.91
N ASP A 50 -0.34 -1.27 -13.36
CA ASP A 50 -0.24 -0.12 -12.45
C ASP A 50 -1.26 -0.22 -11.30
N PHE A 51 -0.81 0.14 -10.09
CA PHE A 51 -1.64 0.04 -8.88
C PHE A 51 -2.90 0.90 -8.97
N PHE A 52 -2.82 2.13 -9.48
CA PHE A 52 -3.97 3.04 -9.53
C PHE A 52 -5.00 2.59 -10.55
N SER A 53 -4.54 2.07 -11.70
CA SER A 53 -5.41 1.43 -12.71
C SER A 53 -6.09 0.19 -12.14
N TYR A 54 -5.35 -0.67 -11.45
CA TYR A 54 -5.92 -1.84 -10.77
C TYR A 54 -6.93 -1.42 -9.70
N PHE A 55 -6.58 -0.43 -8.89
CA PHE A 55 -7.48 0.08 -7.85
C PHE A 55 -8.80 0.56 -8.46
N ARG A 56 -8.74 1.41 -9.47
CA ARG A 56 -9.93 1.96 -10.16
C ARG A 56 -10.86 0.88 -10.72
N GLU A 57 -10.28 -0.16 -11.33
CA GLU A 57 -11.04 -1.17 -12.06
C GLU A 57 -11.59 -2.27 -11.15
N VAL A 58 -10.84 -2.67 -10.16
CA VAL A 58 -11.08 -3.89 -9.39
C VAL A 58 -11.43 -3.61 -7.93
N VAL A 59 -10.85 -2.58 -7.33
CA VAL A 59 -10.94 -2.32 -5.89
C VAL A 59 -11.99 -1.26 -5.59
N ASP A 60 -12.00 -0.18 -6.35
CA ASP A 60 -12.82 1.01 -6.11
C ASP A 60 -14.31 0.65 -5.96
N ASP A 61 -14.84 0.82 -4.76
CA ASP A 61 -16.22 0.49 -4.36
C ASP A 61 -16.65 -0.99 -4.55
N LYS A 62 -15.73 -1.88 -4.95
CA LYS A 62 -16.06 -3.27 -5.32
C LYS A 62 -15.41 -4.31 -4.41
N LYS A 63 -14.13 -4.14 -4.12
CA LYS A 63 -13.34 -5.15 -3.40
C LYS A 63 -12.62 -4.54 -2.21
N LYS A 64 -12.72 -5.22 -1.07
CA LYS A 64 -12.02 -4.84 0.16
C LYS A 64 -11.18 -6.01 0.66
N PHE A 65 -10.11 -5.70 1.38
CA PHE A 65 -9.12 -6.65 1.84
C PHE A 65 -9.04 -6.70 3.37
N ASP A 66 -8.73 -7.88 3.89
CA ASP A 66 -8.50 -8.09 5.33
C ASP A 66 -7.13 -7.54 5.76
N ALA A 67 -6.16 -7.58 4.85
CA ALA A 67 -4.84 -6.99 5.08
C ALA A 67 -4.23 -6.47 3.78
N ILE A 68 -3.48 -5.38 3.89
CA ILE A 68 -2.69 -4.81 2.79
C ILE A 68 -1.28 -4.54 3.30
N VAL A 69 -0.29 -4.98 2.55
CA VAL A 69 1.11 -4.67 2.81
C VAL A 69 1.80 -4.15 1.56
N GLY A 70 2.76 -3.26 1.71
CA GLY A 70 3.48 -2.71 0.57
C GLY A 70 4.66 -1.83 0.92
N ASN A 71 5.46 -1.58 -0.10
CA ASN A 71 6.53 -0.60 -0.11
C ASN A 71 6.35 0.26 -1.38
N PRO A 72 5.56 1.34 -1.31
CA PRO A 72 5.26 2.16 -2.48
C PRO A 72 6.51 2.91 -2.97
N PRO A 73 6.57 3.27 -4.26
CA PRO A 73 7.70 4.02 -4.80
C PRO A 73 7.76 5.44 -4.22
N PHE A 74 8.97 5.90 -3.84
CA PHE A 74 9.21 7.24 -3.29
C PHE A 74 9.53 8.25 -4.40
N ILE A 75 8.67 8.34 -5.39
CA ILE A 75 8.86 9.15 -6.59
C ILE A 75 8.14 10.49 -6.43
N ARG A 76 8.83 11.59 -6.81
CA ARG A 76 8.21 12.91 -6.85
C ARG A 76 7.15 12.97 -7.95
N TYR A 77 6.10 13.75 -7.74
CA TYR A 77 5.02 14.01 -8.69
C TYR A 77 5.49 14.19 -10.14
N GLN A 78 6.53 14.98 -10.35
CA GLN A 78 7.04 15.36 -11.68
C GLN A 78 7.67 14.19 -12.45
N ASN A 79 8.17 13.19 -11.72
CA ASN A 79 8.91 12.05 -12.27
C ASN A 79 8.01 10.78 -12.42
N PHE A 80 6.76 10.87 -12.03
CA PHE A 80 5.82 9.77 -12.16
C PHE A 80 5.09 9.82 -13.50
N ASN A 81 4.76 8.65 -14.04
CA ASN A 81 4.01 8.55 -15.29
C ASN A 81 2.73 9.39 -15.24
N GLU A 82 2.48 10.19 -16.28
CA GLU A 82 1.40 11.17 -16.29
C GLU A 82 0.01 10.53 -16.20
N GLU A 83 -0.23 9.49 -16.98
CA GLU A 83 -1.49 8.77 -17.00
C GLU A 83 -1.84 8.19 -15.62
N TYR A 84 -0.89 7.50 -14.98
CA TYR A 84 -1.09 6.89 -13.66
C TYR A 84 -1.27 7.93 -12.57
N ARG A 85 -0.58 9.08 -12.70
CA ARG A 85 -0.71 10.22 -11.81
C ARG A 85 -2.10 10.85 -11.86
N GLU A 86 -2.66 11.02 -13.06
CA GLU A 86 -4.02 11.54 -13.24
C GLU A 86 -5.05 10.60 -12.61
N ILE A 87 -4.90 9.29 -12.80
CA ILE A 87 -5.76 8.29 -12.16
C ILE A 87 -5.64 8.39 -10.64
N ALA A 88 -4.42 8.45 -10.10
CA ALA A 88 -4.17 8.57 -8.67
C ALA A 88 -4.86 9.80 -8.08
N PHE A 89 -4.74 10.96 -8.72
CA PHE A 89 -5.32 12.21 -8.24
C PHE A 89 -6.84 12.24 -8.36
N THR A 90 -7.37 11.67 -9.42
CA THR A 90 -8.83 11.49 -9.58
C THR A 90 -9.41 10.64 -8.46
N LEU A 91 -8.76 9.52 -8.13
CA LEU A 91 -9.16 8.65 -7.03
C LEU A 91 -9.02 9.37 -5.67
N MET A 92 -7.92 10.07 -5.44
CA MET A 92 -7.75 10.84 -4.19
C MET A 92 -8.86 11.87 -4.00
N ASN A 93 -9.18 12.64 -5.04
CA ASN A 93 -10.28 13.60 -4.99
C ASN A 93 -11.64 12.92 -4.72
N LYS A 94 -11.90 11.76 -5.32
CA LYS A 94 -13.10 10.95 -5.06
C LYS A 94 -13.23 10.59 -3.57
N TYR A 95 -12.11 10.26 -2.92
CA TYR A 95 -12.08 9.92 -1.50
C TYR A 95 -11.90 11.13 -0.56
N GLY A 96 -12.04 12.35 -1.08
CA GLY A 96 -12.06 13.59 -0.29
C GLY A 96 -10.69 14.19 0.02
N PHE A 97 -9.59 13.65 -0.54
CA PHE A 97 -8.25 14.20 -0.40
C PHE A 97 -7.95 15.24 -1.47
N LYS A 98 -7.07 16.20 -1.16
CA LYS A 98 -6.72 17.32 -2.06
C LYS A 98 -5.25 17.24 -2.49
N PRO A 99 -4.88 16.34 -3.41
CA PRO A 99 -3.51 16.24 -3.88
C PRO A 99 -3.10 17.50 -4.65
N ASN A 100 -1.82 17.84 -4.57
CA ASN A 100 -1.22 18.94 -5.30
C ASN A 100 0.13 18.54 -5.91
N ARG A 101 0.78 19.45 -6.65
CA ARG A 101 2.06 19.21 -7.33
C ARG A 101 3.23 18.88 -6.40
N LEU A 102 3.11 19.10 -5.10
CA LEU A 102 4.12 18.74 -4.10
C LEU A 102 3.90 17.32 -3.56
N THR A 103 2.72 16.73 -3.83
CA THR A 103 2.35 15.40 -3.36
C THR A 103 3.26 14.33 -3.95
N ASN A 104 4.02 13.65 -3.11
CA ASN A 104 4.82 12.50 -3.53
C ASN A 104 3.92 11.27 -3.71
N ILE A 105 4.23 10.41 -4.68
CA ILE A 105 3.34 9.30 -5.12
C ILE A 105 3.10 8.23 -4.05
N TRP A 106 4.00 8.03 -3.09
CA TRP A 106 3.75 7.11 -1.98
C TRP A 106 2.48 7.46 -1.18
N LEU A 107 2.09 8.74 -1.15
CA LEU A 107 0.92 9.21 -0.41
C LEU A 107 -0.41 8.70 -0.99
N PRO A 108 -0.69 8.82 -2.30
CA PRO A 108 -1.83 8.15 -2.93
C PRO A 108 -1.87 6.64 -2.69
N PHE A 109 -0.73 5.94 -2.78
CA PHE A 109 -0.67 4.51 -2.46
C PHE A 109 -1.15 4.23 -1.04
N LEU A 110 -0.67 4.97 -0.06
CA LEU A 110 -1.03 4.82 1.35
C LEU A 110 -2.55 5.05 1.55
N LEU A 111 -3.06 6.19 1.10
CA LEU A 111 -4.44 6.60 1.36
C LEU A 111 -5.47 5.71 0.65
N LEU A 112 -5.20 5.32 -0.59
CA LEU A 112 -6.06 4.40 -1.33
C LEU A 112 -6.01 2.99 -0.73
N SER A 113 -4.85 2.53 -0.27
CA SER A 113 -4.75 1.25 0.45
C SER A 113 -5.59 1.25 1.72
N CYS A 114 -5.59 2.34 2.49
CA CYS A 114 -6.49 2.47 3.65
C CYS A 114 -7.96 2.30 3.23
N ASN A 115 -8.38 2.99 2.16
CA ASN A 115 -9.74 2.92 1.66
C ASN A 115 -10.12 1.54 1.10
N ALA A 116 -9.15 0.69 0.77
CA ALA A 116 -9.37 -0.68 0.33
C ALA A 116 -9.49 -1.70 1.48
N LEU A 117 -9.30 -1.29 2.74
CA LEU A 117 -9.43 -2.18 3.90
C LEU A 117 -10.88 -2.40 4.29
N LYS A 118 -11.19 -3.64 4.66
CA LYS A 118 -12.43 -3.98 5.37
C LYS A 118 -12.45 -3.37 6.78
N PRO A 119 -13.60 -3.29 7.46
CA PRO A 119 -13.65 -3.23 8.92
C PRO A 119 -12.80 -4.35 9.53
N ASN A 120 -12.10 -4.08 10.62
CA ASN A 120 -11.08 -4.96 11.23
C ASN A 120 -9.86 -5.27 10.36
N GLY A 121 -9.70 -4.57 9.24
CA GLY A 121 -8.57 -4.74 8.33
C GLY A 121 -7.28 -4.18 8.90
N ARG A 122 -6.14 -4.65 8.37
CA ARG A 122 -4.81 -4.28 8.81
C ARG A 122 -3.95 -3.76 7.67
N LEU A 123 -3.18 -2.74 7.96
CA LEU A 123 -2.20 -2.15 7.05
C LEU A 123 -0.78 -2.37 7.57
N GLY A 124 0.14 -2.74 6.68
CA GLY A 124 1.57 -2.71 6.94
C GLY A 124 2.28 -2.06 5.75
N MET A 125 2.86 -0.88 5.93
CA MET A 125 3.45 -0.15 4.81
C MET A 125 4.78 0.50 5.19
N VAL A 126 5.78 0.31 4.34
CA VAL A 126 7.05 1.04 4.45
C VAL A 126 6.85 2.39 3.76
N ILE A 127 7.04 3.47 4.49
CA ILE A 127 6.82 4.83 3.99
C ILE A 127 7.95 5.77 4.42
N PRO A 128 8.16 6.89 3.71
CA PRO A 128 9.14 7.88 4.13
C PRO A 128 8.80 8.50 5.50
N ALA A 129 9.78 8.69 6.35
CA ALA A 129 9.65 9.42 7.61
C ALA A 129 9.14 10.86 7.41
N LYS A 130 9.27 11.38 6.19
CA LYS A 130 8.70 12.67 5.76
C LYS A 130 7.18 12.77 5.95
N LEU A 131 6.44 11.66 6.08
CA LEU A 131 5.03 11.70 6.50
C LEU A 131 4.82 12.62 7.71
N PHE A 132 5.76 12.66 8.65
CA PHE A 132 5.63 13.43 9.89
C PHE A 132 6.13 14.89 9.79
N GLN A 133 6.81 15.25 8.70
CA GLN A 133 7.54 16.50 8.58
C GLN A 133 6.96 17.46 7.53
N VAL A 134 6.36 16.93 6.46
CA VAL A 134 5.95 17.74 5.32
C VAL A 134 4.49 18.22 5.42
N ASP A 135 4.25 19.45 4.97
CA ASP A 135 2.93 20.07 5.05
C ASP A 135 1.89 19.37 4.16
N TYR A 136 2.27 18.92 2.96
CA TYR A 136 1.35 18.21 2.06
C TYR A 136 0.84 16.87 2.63
N ALA A 137 1.47 16.35 3.67
CA ALA A 137 1.04 15.15 4.37
C ALA A 137 0.19 15.41 5.62
N ALA A 138 -0.11 16.68 5.94
CA ALA A 138 -0.90 17.04 7.13
C ALA A 138 -2.29 16.41 7.09
N GLU A 139 -2.98 16.51 5.95
CA GLU A 139 -4.29 15.89 5.73
C GLU A 139 -4.23 14.36 5.90
N ALA A 140 -3.18 13.73 5.41
CA ALA A 140 -2.99 12.28 5.58
C ALA A 140 -2.76 11.89 7.05
N ARG A 141 -1.97 12.66 7.82
CA ARG A 141 -1.79 12.41 9.25
C ARG A 141 -3.11 12.49 10.00
N GLN A 142 -3.92 13.51 9.71
CA GLN A 142 -5.25 13.65 10.30
C GLN A 142 -6.16 12.48 9.92
N PHE A 143 -6.19 12.10 8.65
CA PHE A 143 -6.95 10.96 8.18
C PHE A 143 -6.53 9.67 8.88
N LEU A 144 -5.24 9.35 8.90
CA LEU A 144 -4.72 8.11 9.50
C LEU A 144 -5.06 7.99 10.98
N SER A 145 -4.96 9.10 11.73
CA SER A 145 -5.28 9.13 13.17
C SER A 145 -6.76 8.92 13.46
N GLY A 146 -7.66 9.26 12.53
CA GLY A 146 -9.09 9.02 12.66
C GLY A 146 -9.55 7.70 12.05
N PHE A 147 -8.79 7.15 11.11
CA PHE A 147 -9.17 5.94 10.37
C PHE A 147 -8.79 4.64 11.09
N PHE A 148 -7.66 4.63 11.81
CA PHE A 148 -7.19 3.47 12.55
C PHE A 148 -7.45 3.63 14.04
N ASP A 149 -7.92 2.58 14.70
CA ASP A 149 -8.06 2.54 16.17
C ASP A 149 -6.69 2.38 16.85
N ARG A 150 -5.76 1.68 16.16
CA ARG A 150 -4.37 1.56 16.57
C ARG A 150 -3.46 1.87 15.39
N LEU A 151 -2.57 2.81 15.59
CA LEU A 151 -1.53 3.18 14.64
C LEU A 151 -0.16 3.05 15.33
N THR A 152 0.68 2.14 14.81
CA THR A 152 2.03 1.91 15.33
C THR A 152 3.05 2.32 14.29
N ILE A 153 4.07 3.06 14.72
CA ILE A 153 5.16 3.53 13.89
C ILE A 153 6.46 2.91 14.43
N ILE A 154 7.14 2.17 13.58
CA ILE A 154 8.43 1.59 13.89
C ILE A 154 9.50 2.36 13.11
N THR A 155 10.43 2.96 13.83
CA THR A 155 11.59 3.68 13.27
C THR A 155 12.82 2.79 13.29
N PHE A 156 13.77 3.05 12.42
CA PHE A 156 15.01 2.30 12.32
C PHE A 156 16.19 3.20 12.74
N LYS A 157 17.14 2.65 13.48
CA LYS A 157 18.34 3.38 13.93
C LYS A 157 19.36 3.61 12.81
N GLN A 158 19.28 2.81 11.76
CA GLN A 158 20.15 2.88 10.58
C GLN A 158 19.29 2.92 9.33
N LEU A 159 19.86 3.39 8.21
CA LEU A 159 19.18 3.31 6.92
C LEU A 159 18.86 1.85 6.60
N VAL A 160 17.61 1.59 6.23
CA VAL A 160 17.12 0.22 5.92
C VAL A 160 17.54 -0.21 4.52
N PHE A 161 17.79 0.76 3.64
CA PHE A 161 18.18 0.54 2.26
C PHE A 161 19.47 1.29 1.97
N ASP A 162 20.53 0.58 1.64
CA ASP A 162 21.88 1.14 1.42
C ASP A 162 21.92 2.14 0.25
N ASP A 163 21.08 1.93 -0.77
CA ASP A 163 21.01 2.74 -1.97
C ASP A 163 20.07 3.96 -1.86
N ILE A 164 19.30 4.06 -0.78
CA ILE A 164 18.31 5.13 -0.61
C ILE A 164 18.67 5.97 0.61
N GLN A 165 19.20 7.18 0.39
CA GLN A 165 19.47 8.16 1.46
C GLN A 165 18.18 8.79 2.04
N GLN A 166 17.15 8.00 2.22
CA GLN A 166 15.87 8.45 2.76
C GLN A 166 15.47 7.61 3.96
N GLU A 167 15.27 8.28 5.08
CA GLU A 167 14.71 7.64 6.27
C GLU A 167 13.31 7.12 5.99
N VAL A 168 13.08 5.87 6.38
CA VAL A 168 11.80 5.20 6.27
C VAL A 168 11.29 4.76 7.64
N VAL A 169 9.99 4.58 7.72
CA VAL A 169 9.32 3.99 8.88
C VAL A 169 8.41 2.85 8.41
N LEU A 170 8.20 1.87 9.27
CA LEU A 170 7.14 0.89 9.08
C LEU A 170 5.89 1.39 9.80
N LEU A 171 4.86 1.66 9.02
CA LEU A 171 3.55 2.06 9.50
C LEU A 171 2.66 0.83 9.60
N LEU A 172 2.14 0.56 10.79
CA LEU A 172 1.18 -0.52 11.04
C LEU A 172 -0.13 0.09 11.52
N GLY A 173 -1.23 -0.22 10.83
CA GLY A 173 -2.56 0.28 11.15
C GLY A 173 -3.54 -0.88 11.41
N GLU A 174 -4.34 -0.76 12.46
CA GLU A 174 -5.45 -1.67 12.76
C GLU A 174 -6.75 -0.85 12.70
N ARG A 175 -7.58 -1.15 11.71
CA ARG A 175 -8.90 -0.55 11.56
C ARG A 175 -9.87 -1.30 12.46
N GLY A 176 -10.68 -0.59 13.25
CA GLY A 176 -11.68 -1.18 14.13
C GLY A 176 -12.94 -1.67 13.41
N CYS A 177 -13.83 -2.26 14.20
CA CYS A 177 -15.17 -2.60 13.73
C CYS A 177 -15.95 -1.34 13.37
N GLU A 178 -16.81 -1.42 12.36
CA GLU A 178 -17.86 -0.41 12.20
C GLU A 178 -18.70 -0.43 13.48
N LYS A 179 -18.78 0.70 14.16
CA LYS A 179 -19.73 0.87 15.25
C LYS A 179 -21.11 0.94 14.61
N HIS A 180 -21.91 -0.08 14.85
CA HIS A 180 -23.34 -0.09 14.52
C HIS A 180 -24.09 0.91 15.41
#